data_b7bc9b5df262ef582c56fd766fd16b17
#
_entry.id   b7bc9b5df262ef582c56fd766fd16b17
#
_cell.length_a   1.000
_cell.length_b   1.000
_cell.length_c   1.000
_cell.angle_alpha   90.00
_cell.angle_beta   90.00
_cell.angle_gamma   90.00
#
_symmetry.space_group_name_H-M   'P 1'
#
loop_
_entity.id
_entity.type
_entity.pdbx_description
1 polymer ?
#
loop_
_entity_poly.entity_id
_entity_poly.type
_entity_poly.pdbx_seq_one_letter_code
_entity_poly.pdbx_strand_id
1 'polypeptide(L)'
;MTRNLTAIAGVMMCIGLAACSTPKDARELSQKTVEYGCGPGSNQALSVQYTFQGEEALAAKVIYQNQAVDLTRATTSNADMVGNTFRGNGYTWTTDKFTRENAGEAEGRMLTQDAQQTLGSTTSSVGNVLVKDCRPQSVSS
;
A
#
# COMPACT_ATOMS: atom_id res chain seq x y z
N MET A 1 62.96 -18.60 10.42
CA MET A 1 62.44 -18.26 10.32
C MET A 1 61.47 -17.61 10.09
N THR A 2 61.01 -17.42 9.85
CA THR A 2 60.25 -16.86 9.73
C THR A 2 59.31 -16.34 9.37
N ARG A 3 58.79 -16.16 9.21
CA ARG A 3 57.97 -15.73 8.91
C ARG A 3 57.15 -15.09 8.63
N ASN A 4 56.52 -14.85 8.40
CA ASN A 4 55.85 -14.30 8.12
C ASN A 4 54.86 -13.98 7.75
N LEU A 5 54.34 -13.85 7.63
CA LEU A 5 53.53 -13.61 7.36
C LEU A 5 52.64 -13.02 7.20
N THR A 6 52.15 -12.77 6.99
CA THR A 6 51.44 -12.50 6.87
C THR A 6 50.53 -11.78 6.74
N ALA A 7 50.03 -11.62 6.79
CA ALA A 7 49.25 -10.86 6.91
C ALA A 7 48.54 -10.37 6.05
N ILE A 8 48.06 -10.13 5.72
CA ILE A 8 47.49 -9.80 4.80
C ILE A 8 46.23 -9.59 4.93
N ALA A 9 45.70 -10.06 4.93
CA ALA A 9 44.53 -10.00 5.15
C ALA A 9 43.81 -8.85 5.27
N GLY A 10 42.93 -8.74 5.48
CA GLY A 10 42.27 -7.72 5.79
C GLY A 10 41.96 -6.86 4.94
N VAL A 11 41.71 -6.99 4.06
CA VAL A 11 41.66 -6.07 3.33
C VAL A 11 40.48 -5.93 2.83
N MET A 12 39.77 -6.27 2.60
CA MET A 12 38.83 -6.11 1.90
C MET A 12 37.71 -5.64 2.35
N MET A 13 37.18 -5.78 2.96
CA MET A 13 36.08 -5.48 3.36
C MET A 13 35.47 -4.26 3.06
N CYS A 14 35.76 -3.30 2.92
CA CYS A 14 35.10 -2.10 2.73
C CYS A 14 34.24 -2.04 1.59
N ILE A 15 34.35 -2.97 0.77
CA ILE A 15 33.64 -2.89 -0.34
C ILE A 15 32.20 -2.82 -0.21
N GLY A 16 31.62 -3.54 0.57
CA GLY A 16 30.18 -3.61 0.61
C GLY A 16 29.50 -2.33 1.03
N LEU A 17 30.23 -1.47 1.68
CA LEU A 17 29.60 -0.31 2.15
C LEU A 17 29.21 0.66 1.06
N ALA A 18 29.94 0.66 0.00
CA ALA A 18 29.63 1.61 -1.04
C ALA A 18 28.24 1.41 -1.61
N ALA A 19 27.79 0.17 -1.60
CA ALA A 19 26.48 -0.08 -2.17
C ALA A 19 25.37 0.53 -1.37
N CYS A 20 25.58 0.79 -0.11
CA CYS A 20 24.52 1.31 0.72
C CYS A 20 24.28 2.79 0.51
N SER A 21 25.15 3.46 -0.16
CA SER A 21 24.95 4.88 -0.34
C SER A 21 24.30 5.24 -1.66
N THR A 22 23.72 4.29 -2.32
CA THR A 22 23.01 4.58 -3.57
C THR A 22 21.82 5.49 -3.30
N PRO A 23 21.69 6.59 -3.99
CA PRO A 23 20.57 7.47 -3.76
C PRO A 23 19.26 6.84 -4.22
N LYS A 24 18.20 7.24 -3.61
CA LYS A 24 16.89 6.75 -3.99
C LYS A 24 16.47 7.40 -5.29
N ASP A 25 15.86 6.63 -6.14
CA ASP A 25 15.31 7.18 -7.36
C ASP A 25 13.83 6.83 -7.46
N ALA A 26 13.20 7.25 -8.54
CA ALA A 26 11.77 7.08 -8.69
C ALA A 26 11.34 5.63 -8.82
N ARG A 27 12.27 4.72 -9.06
CA ARG A 27 11.92 3.32 -9.19
C ARG A 27 12.03 2.58 -7.88
N GLU A 28 12.59 3.19 -6.86
CA GLU A 28 12.75 2.51 -5.61
C GLU A 28 11.42 2.37 -4.91
N LEU A 29 11.14 1.20 -4.40
CA LEU A 29 9.90 0.94 -3.72
C LEU A 29 10.00 1.31 -2.25
N SER A 30 8.95 1.88 -1.73
CA SER A 30 8.86 2.20 -0.31
C SER A 30 7.45 1.88 0.18
N GLN A 31 7.28 1.79 1.48
CA GLN A 31 6.00 1.43 2.05
C GLN A 31 5.61 2.40 3.16
N LYS A 32 4.32 2.64 3.29
CA LYS A 32 3.76 3.37 4.41
C LYS A 32 2.47 2.69 4.83
N THR A 33 2.25 2.60 6.13
CA THR A 33 1.02 2.04 6.66
C THR A 33 0.20 3.17 7.26
N VAL A 34 -1.04 3.28 6.83
CA VAL A 34 -1.96 4.28 7.34
C VAL A 34 -3.06 3.57 8.11
N GLU A 35 -3.28 4.02 9.34
CA GLU A 35 -4.36 3.50 10.15
C GLU A 35 -5.55 4.43 9.99
N TYR A 36 -6.70 3.87 9.67
CA TYR A 36 -7.92 4.64 9.47
C TYR A 36 -8.96 4.29 10.51
N GLY A 37 -9.75 5.28 10.87
CA GLY A 37 -10.99 5.04 11.61
C GLY A 37 -12.13 5.33 10.68
N CYS A 38 -13.01 4.39 10.50
CA CYS A 38 -14.10 4.47 9.53
C CYS A 38 -15.46 4.55 10.20
N GLY A 39 -16.38 5.20 9.52
CA GLY A 39 -17.76 5.32 9.99
C GLY A 39 -17.94 6.37 11.08
N PRO A 40 -19.16 6.49 11.62
CA PRO A 40 -19.46 7.48 12.63
C PRO A 40 -18.60 7.26 13.88
N GLY A 41 -17.95 8.32 14.35
CA GLY A 41 -17.09 8.23 15.52
C GLY A 41 -15.80 7.44 15.30
N SER A 42 -15.48 7.11 14.06
CA SER A 42 -14.28 6.35 13.71
C SER A 42 -14.20 5.02 14.46
N ASN A 43 -15.34 4.36 14.59
CA ASN A 43 -15.43 3.13 15.37
C ASN A 43 -14.88 1.89 14.67
N GLN A 44 -14.76 1.90 13.37
CA GLN A 44 -14.29 0.74 12.63
C GLN A 44 -12.84 0.95 12.20
N ALA A 45 -11.96 0.11 12.67
CA ALA A 45 -10.54 0.22 12.38
C ALA A 45 -10.20 -0.45 11.06
N LEU A 46 -9.31 0.18 10.31
CA LEU A 46 -8.84 -0.34 9.04
C LEU A 46 -7.40 0.08 8.87
N SER A 47 -6.53 -0.85 8.52
CA SER A 47 -5.13 -0.53 8.22
C SER A 47 -4.86 -0.79 6.76
N VAL A 48 -4.12 0.10 6.12
CA VAL A 48 -3.72 -0.10 4.73
C VAL A 48 -2.23 0.16 4.61
N GLN A 49 -1.51 -0.84 4.12
CA GLN A 49 -0.10 -0.69 3.83
C GLN A 49 0.05 -0.41 2.34
N TYR A 50 0.47 0.79 2.02
CA TYR A 50 0.66 1.19 0.63
C TYR A 50 2.10 0.93 0.21
N THR A 51 2.28 0.45 -1.01
CA THR A 51 3.59 0.32 -1.64
C THR A 51 3.70 1.37 -2.72
N PHE A 52 4.73 2.21 -2.62
CA PHE A 52 4.94 3.31 -3.55
C PHE A 52 6.13 3.04 -4.45
N GLN A 53 6.03 3.53 -5.66
CA GLN A 53 7.19 3.64 -6.53
C GLN A 53 7.33 5.14 -6.79
N GLY A 54 8.37 5.74 -6.25
CA GLY A 54 8.46 7.18 -6.22
C GLY A 54 7.33 7.76 -5.40
N GLU A 55 6.55 8.62 -6.01
CA GLU A 55 5.43 9.27 -5.33
C GLU A 55 4.11 8.52 -5.51
N GLU A 56 4.07 7.53 -6.37
CA GLU A 56 2.82 6.90 -6.75
C GLU A 56 2.57 5.60 -6.01
N ALA A 57 1.38 5.44 -5.46
CA ALA A 57 1.00 4.21 -4.79
C ALA A 57 0.62 3.17 -5.85
N LEU A 58 1.35 2.07 -5.88
CA LEU A 58 1.11 1.00 -6.84
C LEU A 58 0.22 -0.10 -6.28
N ALA A 59 0.24 -0.30 -4.98
CA ALA A 59 -0.47 -1.41 -4.35
C ALA A 59 -0.89 -1.01 -2.96
N ALA A 60 -1.91 -1.70 -2.46
CA ALA A 60 -2.42 -1.50 -1.12
C ALA A 60 -2.74 -2.85 -0.51
N LYS A 61 -2.19 -3.12 0.67
CA LYS A 61 -2.57 -4.30 1.43
C LYS A 61 -3.54 -3.81 2.50
N VAL A 62 -4.80 -4.18 2.35
CA VAL A 62 -5.85 -3.76 3.26
C VAL A 62 -6.00 -4.81 4.35
N ILE A 63 -5.96 -4.39 5.60
CA ILE A 63 -6.15 -5.27 6.74
C ILE A 63 -7.46 -4.88 7.40
N TYR A 64 -8.44 -5.74 7.28
CA TYR A 64 -9.77 -5.50 7.77
C TYR A 64 -10.27 -6.74 8.50
N GLN A 65 -10.67 -6.58 9.73
CA GLN A 65 -11.17 -7.68 10.57
C GLN A 65 -10.24 -8.89 10.56
N ASN A 66 -8.95 -8.61 10.76
CA ASN A 66 -7.89 -9.63 10.81
C ASN A 66 -7.65 -10.36 9.50
N GLN A 67 -8.13 -9.82 8.41
CA GLN A 67 -7.88 -10.37 7.08
C GLN A 67 -7.04 -9.39 6.28
N ALA A 68 -5.96 -9.86 5.68
CA ALA A 68 -5.12 -9.04 4.82
C ALA A 68 -5.42 -9.37 3.37
N VAL A 69 -5.71 -8.34 2.59
CA VAL A 69 -6.06 -8.50 1.18
C VAL A 69 -5.14 -7.63 0.34
N ASP A 70 -4.50 -8.23 -0.64
CA ASP A 70 -3.60 -7.50 -1.52
C ASP A 70 -4.35 -6.94 -2.72
N LEU A 71 -4.21 -5.65 -2.92
CA LEU A 71 -4.86 -4.94 -4.02
C LEU A 71 -3.80 -4.22 -4.84
N THR A 72 -4.07 -4.03 -6.12
CA THR A 72 -3.19 -3.26 -6.99
C THR A 72 -3.95 -2.05 -7.52
N ARG A 73 -3.22 -1.02 -7.88
CA ARG A 73 -3.84 0.20 -8.36
C ARG A 73 -4.53 -0.04 -9.69
N ALA A 74 -5.77 0.42 -9.78
CA ALA A 74 -6.50 0.39 -11.03
C ALA A 74 -5.96 1.50 -11.93
N THR A 75 -5.72 1.16 -13.19
CA THR A 75 -5.10 2.10 -14.12
C THR A 75 -6.06 2.63 -15.16
N THR A 76 -7.35 2.46 -14.95
CA THR A 76 -8.32 3.01 -15.89
C THR A 76 -8.37 4.52 -15.72
N SER A 77 -8.65 5.22 -16.81
CA SER A 77 -8.68 6.68 -16.77
C SER A 77 -9.68 7.25 -15.78
N ASN A 78 -10.79 6.54 -15.57
CA ASN A 78 -11.78 7.01 -14.63
C ASN A 78 -11.33 6.90 -13.18
N ALA A 79 -10.49 5.93 -12.88
CA ALA A 79 -10.03 5.75 -11.51
C ALA A 79 -9.15 6.91 -11.04
N ASP A 80 -8.41 7.54 -11.97
CA ASP A 80 -7.50 8.61 -11.60
C ASP A 80 -8.19 9.95 -11.46
N MET A 81 -9.40 10.09 -11.93
CA MET A 81 -10.07 11.39 -11.90
C MET A 81 -10.62 11.74 -10.53
N VAL A 82 -10.99 10.75 -9.74
CA VAL A 82 -11.64 10.99 -8.46
C VAL A 82 -10.83 10.54 -7.25
N GLY A 83 -9.62 10.09 -7.47
CA GLY A 83 -8.78 9.62 -6.37
C GLY A 83 -8.05 8.36 -6.75
N ASN A 84 -7.60 7.62 -5.75
CA ASN A 84 -6.92 6.37 -5.98
C ASN A 84 -7.89 5.21 -5.81
N THR A 85 -7.81 4.25 -6.71
CA THR A 85 -8.62 3.03 -6.64
C THR A 85 -7.70 1.82 -6.70
N PHE A 86 -7.85 0.92 -5.74
CA PHE A 86 -7.07 -0.31 -5.68
C PHE A 86 -8.03 -1.49 -5.71
N ARG A 87 -7.72 -2.48 -6.53
CA ARG A 87 -8.58 -3.66 -6.70
C ARG A 87 -7.78 -4.94 -6.65
N GLY A 88 -8.40 -5.98 -6.18
CA GLY A 88 -7.82 -7.31 -6.17
C GLY A 88 -8.60 -8.23 -5.28
N ASN A 89 -8.55 -9.50 -5.57
CA ASN A 89 -9.14 -10.54 -4.73
C ASN A 89 -10.60 -10.28 -4.35
N GLY A 90 -11.33 -9.62 -5.24
CA GLY A 90 -12.74 -9.33 -5.00
C GLY A 90 -13.02 -8.13 -4.13
N TYR A 91 -12.00 -7.32 -3.84
CA TYR A 91 -12.17 -6.12 -3.02
C TYR A 91 -11.76 -4.88 -3.80
N THR A 92 -12.33 -3.75 -3.45
CA THR A 92 -11.97 -2.45 -4.01
C THR A 92 -11.85 -1.45 -2.87
N TRP A 93 -10.70 -0.77 -2.82
CA TRP A 93 -10.42 0.30 -1.84
C TRP A 93 -10.27 1.61 -2.61
N THR A 94 -11.04 2.62 -2.24
CA THR A 94 -10.96 3.93 -2.88
C THR A 94 -10.62 4.99 -1.87
N THR A 95 -9.81 5.95 -2.28
CA THR A 95 -9.37 7.05 -1.42
C THR A 95 -9.40 8.35 -2.19
N ASP A 96 -9.23 9.46 -1.49
CA ASP A 96 -8.90 10.71 -2.13
C ASP A 96 -7.50 10.60 -2.71
N LYS A 97 -7.18 11.45 -3.66
CA LYS A 97 -5.89 11.39 -4.33
C LYS A 97 -4.78 11.78 -3.37
N PHE A 98 -3.68 11.03 -3.40
CA PHE A 98 -2.52 11.33 -2.56
C PHE A 98 -1.23 10.87 -3.22
N THR A 99 -0.13 11.41 -2.73
CA THR A 99 1.21 10.95 -3.07
C THR A 99 1.83 10.34 -1.84
N ARG A 100 3.06 9.85 -1.98
CA ARG A 100 3.78 9.28 -0.84
C ARG A 100 3.89 10.29 0.31
N GLU A 101 4.05 11.56 -0.02
CA GLU A 101 4.27 12.57 1.01
C GLU A 101 3.04 12.81 1.89
N ASN A 102 1.86 12.76 1.31
CA ASN A 102 0.65 13.09 2.06
C ASN A 102 -0.33 11.94 2.21
N ALA A 103 0.17 10.71 2.14
CA ALA A 103 -0.71 9.55 2.27
C ALA A 103 -1.46 9.52 3.61
N GLY A 104 -0.87 10.08 4.65
CA GLY A 104 -1.53 10.11 5.96
C GLY A 104 -2.54 11.23 6.12
N GLU A 105 -2.78 12.00 5.08
CA GLU A 105 -3.73 13.10 5.14
C GLU A 105 -4.94 12.88 4.25
N ALA A 106 -4.90 11.90 3.37
CA ALA A 106 -5.98 11.64 2.43
C ALA A 106 -7.02 10.71 3.05
N GLU A 107 -8.26 11.06 2.89
CA GLU A 107 -9.34 10.24 3.45
C GLU A 107 -9.58 9.01 2.59
N GLY A 108 -9.93 7.92 3.25
CA GLY A 108 -10.38 6.73 2.58
C GLY A 108 -11.87 6.83 2.35
N ARG A 109 -12.31 6.58 1.13
CA ARG A 109 -13.70 6.72 0.82
C ARG A 109 -14.50 5.49 1.18
N MET A 110 -14.10 4.34 0.67
CA MET A 110 -14.83 3.12 1.00
C MET A 110 -14.03 1.87 0.63
N LEU A 111 -14.31 0.82 1.33
CA LEU A 111 -13.86 -0.52 1.00
C LEU A 111 -15.08 -1.32 0.62
N THR A 112 -15.09 -1.89 -0.57
CA THR A 112 -16.20 -2.71 -1.05
C THR A 112 -15.71 -4.11 -1.35
N GLN A 113 -16.61 -5.07 -1.25
CA GLN A 113 -16.36 -6.45 -1.62
C GLN A 113 -17.30 -6.82 -2.73
N ASP A 114 -16.79 -7.38 -3.81
CA ASP A 114 -17.61 -7.80 -4.92
C ASP A 114 -18.44 -9.01 -4.50
N ALA A 115 -19.70 -8.97 -4.89
CA ALA A 115 -20.61 -10.08 -4.65
C ALA A 115 -21.36 -10.34 -5.92
N GLN A 116 -21.78 -11.58 -6.09
CA GLN A 116 -22.57 -11.93 -7.27
C GLN A 116 -24.03 -12.03 -6.89
N GLN A 117 -24.85 -11.40 -7.67
CA GLN A 117 -26.29 -11.45 -7.47
C GLN A 117 -26.94 -12.04 -8.71
N THR A 118 -27.77 -13.07 -8.50
CA THR A 118 -28.46 -13.72 -9.60
C THR A 118 -29.93 -13.37 -9.52
N LEU A 119 -30.43 -12.80 -10.62
CA LEU A 119 -31.84 -12.49 -10.74
C LEU A 119 -32.34 -13.24 -11.95
N GLY A 120 -33.12 -14.31 -11.73
CA GLY A 120 -33.53 -15.17 -12.78
C GLY A 120 -32.35 -15.92 -13.38
N SER A 121 -32.12 -15.75 -14.67
CA SER A 121 -30.97 -16.36 -15.33
C SER A 121 -29.79 -15.38 -15.50
N THR A 122 -29.88 -14.19 -14.96
CA THR A 122 -28.84 -13.19 -15.09
C THR A 122 -28.06 -13.07 -13.80
N THR A 123 -26.73 -13.17 -13.92
CA THR A 123 -25.83 -12.98 -12.79
C THR A 123 -25.04 -11.71 -13.01
N SER A 124 -25.00 -10.83 -12.04
CA SER A 124 -24.21 -9.60 -12.12
C SER A 124 -23.41 -9.41 -10.86
N SER A 125 -22.30 -8.67 -11.00
CA SER A 125 -21.46 -8.31 -9.86
C SER A 125 -21.98 -7.03 -9.24
N VAL A 126 -22.11 -7.05 -7.92
CA VAL A 126 -22.49 -5.85 -7.17
C VAL A 126 -21.46 -5.67 -6.06
N GLY A 127 -21.23 -4.43 -5.69
CA GLY A 127 -20.30 -4.13 -4.63
C GLY A 127 -21.02 -3.94 -3.30
N ASN A 128 -20.58 -4.66 -2.28
CA ASN A 128 -21.09 -4.47 -0.93
C ASN A 128 -20.12 -3.56 -0.20
N VAL A 129 -20.62 -2.46 0.36
CA VAL A 129 -19.78 -1.54 1.12
C VAL A 129 -19.52 -2.14 2.49
N LEU A 130 -18.23 -2.41 2.78
CA LEU A 130 -17.83 -2.94 4.06
C LEU A 130 -17.59 -1.82 5.07
N VAL A 131 -16.85 -0.80 4.68
CA VAL A 131 -16.63 0.40 5.49
C VAL A 131 -16.56 1.60 4.58
N LYS A 132 -16.87 2.76 5.11
CA LYS A 132 -16.79 4.01 4.37
C LYS A 132 -16.46 5.15 5.31
N ASP A 133 -16.21 6.32 4.73
CA ASP A 133 -15.92 7.53 5.50
C ASP A 133 -14.75 7.28 6.45
N CYS A 134 -13.63 6.87 5.88
CA CYS A 134 -12.45 6.53 6.64
C CYS A 134 -11.53 7.73 6.78
N ARG A 135 -11.11 8.01 8.00
CA ARG A 135 -10.21 9.12 8.27
C ARG A 135 -8.87 8.60 8.75
N PRO A 136 -7.76 9.11 8.22
CA PRO A 136 -6.45 8.69 8.70
C PRO A 136 -6.27 9.07 10.16
N GLN A 137 -5.80 8.12 10.96
CA GLN A 137 -5.52 8.35 12.37
C GLN A 137 -4.02 8.44 12.61
N SER A 138 -3.24 7.65 11.91
CA SER A 138 -1.79 7.67 12.04
C SER A 138 -1.15 7.07 10.81
N VAL A 139 0.11 7.40 10.58
CA VAL A 139 0.87 6.86 9.47
C VAL A 139 2.24 6.45 9.99
N SER A 140 2.74 5.32 9.51
CA SER A 140 4.08 4.84 9.85
C SER A 140 4.79 4.35 8.59
N SER A 141 6.11 4.36 8.63
CA SER A 141 6.93 3.94 7.48
C SER A 141 7.72 2.70 7.82
#